data_af967c31c33bc6304058533ada4b4041
#
_entry.id   af967c31c33bc6304058533ada4b4041
#
_cell.length_a   1.000
_cell.length_b   1.000
_cell.length_c   1.000
_cell.angle_alpha   90.00
_cell.angle_beta   90.00
_cell.angle_gamma   90.00
#
_symmetry.space_group_name_H-M   'P 1'
#
loop_
_entity.id
_entity.type
_entity.pdbx_description
1 polymer ?
#
loop_
_entity_poly.entity_id
_entity_poly.type
_entity_poly.pdbx_seq_one_letter_code
_entity_poly.pdbx_strand_id
1 'polypeptide(L)'
;MDRSLPKQIRIAIIEDDAAALDRINAALADDGGLVVIAVAHNVADGKVLIDGGGFDVLLCDLGLPDGSGITLIRHAAQKYKDVDIIVITIFAEQSKVLESIKAGARGFLLKDDTFDKYAEGIREVRRGGSPISPIIARQLLKEFQPRQQEAKSGESLSKRESEVLNLLARGFAFHEIGDLLKISRSTVATYVKNIYQKLEVNSRSEAVFEASSLGIIEMPH
;
A
#
# COMPACT_ATOMS: atom_id res chain seq x y z
N MET A 1 30.11 -4.98 -7.65
CA MET A 1 30.68 -3.67 -7.29
C MET A 1 30.70 -3.59 -5.78
N ASP A 2 31.87 -3.61 -5.21
CA ASP A 2 32.09 -3.49 -3.76
C ASP A 2 31.72 -2.04 -3.36
N ARG A 3 30.55 -1.84 -2.77
CA ARG A 3 30.21 -0.55 -2.14
C ARG A 3 30.87 -0.56 -0.76
N SER A 4 32.12 -0.12 -0.67
CA SER A 4 32.68 0.20 0.62
C SER A 4 31.78 1.22 1.31
N LEU A 5 31.19 0.85 2.46
CA LEU A 5 30.28 1.72 3.20
C LEU A 5 30.99 3.03 3.52
N PRO A 6 30.36 4.20 3.33
CA PRO A 6 30.93 5.48 3.75
C PRO A 6 31.17 5.44 5.26
N LYS A 7 32.10 6.25 5.73
CA LYS A 7 32.52 6.32 7.13
C LYS A 7 31.35 6.63 8.07
N GLN A 8 30.29 7.30 7.56
CA GLN A 8 29.00 7.55 8.21
C GLN A 8 27.89 7.46 7.18
N ILE A 9 26.77 6.84 7.54
CA ILE A 9 25.54 6.80 6.75
C ILE A 9 24.63 7.92 7.23
N ARG A 10 24.28 8.84 6.35
CA ARG A 10 23.42 9.98 6.63
C ARG A 10 21.97 9.61 6.42
N ILE A 11 21.14 9.83 7.43
CA ILE A 11 19.74 9.40 7.48
C ILE A 11 18.85 10.63 7.52
N ALA A 12 17.83 10.64 6.66
CA ALA A 12 16.71 11.54 6.75
C ALA A 12 15.47 10.74 7.22
N ILE A 13 14.65 11.35 8.07
CA ILE A 13 13.45 10.69 8.63
C ILE A 13 12.23 11.54 8.33
N ILE A 14 11.15 10.90 7.87
CA ILE A 14 9.83 11.53 7.72
C ILE A 14 8.85 10.73 8.58
N GLU A 15 8.44 11.31 9.70
CA GLU A 15 7.65 10.67 10.75
C GLU A 15 6.94 11.74 11.57
N ASP A 16 5.63 11.62 11.74
CA ASP A 16 4.81 12.56 12.52
C ASP A 16 4.63 12.15 13.98
N ASP A 17 4.77 10.86 14.30
CA ASP A 17 4.68 10.35 15.67
C ASP A 17 5.99 10.59 16.45
N ALA A 18 5.95 11.51 17.40
CA ALA A 18 7.11 11.84 18.24
C ALA A 18 7.65 10.61 19.01
N ALA A 19 6.77 9.72 19.48
CA ALA A 19 7.21 8.53 20.22
C ALA A 19 7.92 7.52 19.31
N ALA A 20 7.49 7.38 18.06
CA ALA A 20 8.20 6.57 17.06
C ALA A 20 9.55 7.18 16.73
N LEU A 21 9.60 8.52 16.55
CA LEU A 21 10.85 9.25 16.28
C LEU A 21 11.86 9.09 17.41
N ASP A 22 11.43 9.23 18.66
CA ASP A 22 12.28 9.03 19.83
C ASP A 22 12.86 7.61 19.88
N ARG A 23 12.05 6.60 19.59
CA ARG A 23 12.51 5.20 19.51
C ARG A 23 13.55 5.00 18.41
N ILE A 24 13.31 5.56 17.22
CA ILE A 24 14.26 5.48 16.10
C ILE A 24 15.57 6.16 16.48
N ASN A 25 15.52 7.38 17.01
CA ASN A 25 16.72 8.11 17.43
C ASN A 25 17.49 7.35 18.51
N ALA A 26 16.82 6.77 19.51
CA ALA A 26 17.46 5.94 20.53
C ALA A 26 18.12 4.70 19.92
N ALA A 27 17.47 4.06 18.94
CA ALA A 27 18.01 2.90 18.24
C ALA A 27 19.28 3.20 17.41
N LEU A 28 19.43 4.45 16.96
CA LEU A 28 20.53 4.86 16.13
C LEU A 28 21.68 5.53 16.94
N ALA A 29 21.41 5.97 18.17
CA ALA A 29 22.33 6.76 18.98
C ALA A 29 23.63 6.02 19.32
N ASP A 30 23.55 4.71 19.57
CA ASP A 30 24.70 3.88 19.97
C ASP A 30 25.57 3.45 18.79
N ASP A 31 25.12 3.73 17.55
CA ASP A 31 25.83 3.35 16.33
C ASP A 31 26.57 4.56 15.71
N GLY A 32 27.82 4.73 16.09
CA GLY A 32 28.65 5.85 15.61
C GLY A 32 28.88 5.96 14.10
N GLY A 33 28.34 4.98 13.32
CA GLY A 33 28.34 4.99 11.86
C GLY A 33 27.02 5.48 11.23
N LEU A 34 26.00 5.76 12.03
CA LEU A 34 24.67 6.23 11.58
C LEU A 34 24.42 7.63 12.13
N VAL A 35 24.01 8.56 11.26
CA VAL A 35 23.75 9.95 11.66
C VAL A 35 22.44 10.44 11.07
N VAL A 36 21.51 10.81 11.92
CA VAL A 36 20.28 11.50 11.52
C VAL A 36 20.62 12.97 11.24
N ILE A 37 20.43 13.39 10.01
CA ILE A 37 20.79 14.74 9.55
C ILE A 37 19.57 15.66 9.36
N ALA A 38 18.40 15.10 9.18
CA ALA A 38 17.18 15.86 8.97
C ALA A 38 15.94 15.04 9.37
N VAL A 39 14.91 15.74 9.86
CA VAL A 39 13.61 15.17 10.23
C VAL A 39 12.52 16.07 9.66
N ALA A 40 11.44 15.46 9.17
CA ALA A 40 10.21 16.13 8.76
C ALA A 40 9.00 15.39 9.35
N HIS A 41 7.89 16.10 9.57
CA HIS A 41 6.72 15.56 10.27
C HIS A 41 5.45 15.48 9.42
N ASN A 42 5.53 15.84 8.15
CA ASN A 42 4.42 15.88 7.22
C ASN A 42 4.92 15.83 5.77
N VAL A 43 4.00 15.69 4.81
CA VAL A 43 4.34 15.60 3.39
C VAL A 43 4.98 16.88 2.87
N ALA A 44 4.47 18.05 3.28
CA ALA A 44 4.97 19.34 2.80
C ALA A 44 6.45 19.55 3.19
N ASP A 45 6.77 19.36 4.47
CA ASP A 45 8.15 19.49 4.98
C ASP A 45 9.05 18.36 4.46
N GLY A 46 8.50 17.14 4.34
CA GLY A 46 9.20 16.00 3.76
C GLY A 46 9.66 16.24 2.32
N LYS A 47 8.85 16.94 1.53
CA LYS A 47 9.24 17.34 0.18
C LYS A 47 10.40 18.33 0.18
N VAL A 48 10.37 19.34 1.06
CA VAL A 48 11.46 20.31 1.22
C VAL A 48 12.73 19.60 1.65
N LEU A 49 12.64 18.67 2.62
CA LEU A 49 13.76 17.86 3.10
C LEU A 49 14.37 17.04 1.94
N ILE A 50 13.54 16.34 1.15
CA ILE A 50 14.01 15.57 0.00
C ILE A 50 14.65 16.50 -1.04
N ASP A 51 14.10 17.68 -1.27
CA ASP A 51 14.64 18.63 -2.23
C ASP A 51 16.00 19.18 -1.82
N GLY A 52 16.25 19.29 -0.52
CA GLY A 52 17.57 19.66 0.05
C GLY A 52 18.64 18.59 -0.14
N GLY A 53 18.28 17.33 -0.18
CA GLY A 53 19.18 16.19 -0.37
C GLY A 53 20.21 16.00 0.76
N GLY A 54 21.33 15.38 0.44
CA GLY A 54 22.43 15.21 1.38
C GLY A 54 22.37 13.98 2.27
N PHE A 55 21.38 13.10 2.11
CA PHE A 55 21.18 11.86 2.84
C PHE A 55 21.46 10.63 1.96
N ASP A 56 21.80 9.53 2.61
CA ASP A 56 22.08 8.24 1.97
C ASP A 56 20.90 7.28 2.11
N VAL A 57 20.13 7.42 3.21
CA VAL A 57 18.94 6.63 3.52
C VAL A 57 17.80 7.55 3.91
N LEU A 58 16.62 7.28 3.37
CA LEU A 58 15.36 7.91 3.74
C LEU A 58 14.50 6.89 4.50
N LEU A 59 14.21 7.17 5.77
CA LEU A 59 13.18 6.46 6.53
C LEU A 59 11.87 7.24 6.38
N CYS A 60 10.80 6.59 5.90
CA CYS A 60 9.55 7.27 5.58
C CYS A 60 8.34 6.51 6.12
N ASP A 61 7.52 7.17 6.95
CA ASP A 61 6.19 6.68 7.27
C ASP A 61 5.24 6.84 6.08
N LEU A 62 4.25 5.95 6.00
CA LEU A 62 3.20 5.99 4.98
C LEU A 62 2.01 6.86 5.40
N GLY A 63 1.73 6.96 6.69
CA GLY A 63 0.57 7.64 7.25
C GLY A 63 0.93 9.00 7.83
N LEU A 64 1.02 10.03 7.00
CA LEU A 64 1.31 11.39 7.42
C LEU A 64 0.03 12.24 7.53
N PRO A 65 0.02 13.27 8.39
CA PRO A 65 -1.21 14.02 8.70
C PRO A 65 -1.81 14.78 7.50
N ASP A 66 -1.00 15.13 6.52
CA ASP A 66 -1.38 15.91 5.33
C ASP A 66 -1.36 15.08 4.03
N GLY A 67 -1.12 13.76 4.12
CA GLY A 67 -1.13 12.91 2.94
C GLY A 67 -0.40 11.57 3.08
N SER A 68 -0.10 10.96 1.95
CA SER A 68 0.57 9.66 1.91
C SER A 68 2.08 9.79 1.69
N GLY A 69 2.87 9.13 2.55
CA GLY A 69 4.33 9.02 2.39
C GLY A 69 4.76 8.37 1.06
N ILE A 70 3.87 7.61 0.40
CA ILE A 70 4.16 7.01 -0.92
C ILE A 70 4.50 8.08 -1.97
N THR A 71 3.90 9.26 -1.88
CA THR A 71 4.20 10.38 -2.77
C THR A 71 5.64 10.87 -2.60
N LEU A 72 6.13 10.90 -1.35
CA LEU A 72 7.50 11.27 -1.00
C LEU A 72 8.50 10.21 -1.42
N ILE A 73 8.17 8.92 -1.23
CA ILE A 73 8.98 7.79 -1.71
C ILE A 73 9.19 7.91 -3.22
N ARG A 74 8.11 8.14 -3.98
CA ARG A 74 8.19 8.31 -5.43
C ARG A 74 9.02 9.52 -5.83
N HIS A 75 8.84 10.64 -5.15
CA HIS A 75 9.61 11.85 -5.38
C HIS A 75 11.11 11.63 -5.14
N ALA A 76 11.48 11.01 -4.00
CA ALA A 76 12.86 10.71 -3.67
C ALA A 76 13.50 9.73 -4.67
N ALA A 77 12.79 8.65 -5.03
CA ALA A 77 13.29 7.64 -5.97
C ALA A 77 13.47 8.17 -7.41
N GLN A 78 12.64 9.14 -7.82
CA GLN A 78 12.81 9.82 -9.12
C GLN A 78 14.02 10.76 -9.11
N LYS A 79 14.25 11.46 -8.01
CA LYS A 79 15.28 12.47 -7.87
C LYS A 79 16.66 11.85 -7.63
N TYR A 80 16.75 10.79 -6.82
CA TYR A 80 17.99 10.19 -6.37
C TYR A 80 18.06 8.70 -6.70
N LYS A 81 19.05 8.29 -7.51
CA LYS A 81 19.25 6.87 -7.88
C LYS A 81 19.97 6.06 -6.80
N ASP A 82 20.78 6.72 -5.98
CA ASP A 82 21.69 6.10 -5.00
C ASP A 82 21.18 6.19 -3.56
N VAL A 83 20.04 6.84 -3.33
CA VAL A 83 19.37 6.88 -2.03
C VAL A 83 18.58 5.61 -1.82
N ASP A 84 18.76 4.99 -0.66
CA ASP A 84 17.97 3.84 -0.25
C ASP A 84 16.77 4.31 0.58
N ILE A 85 15.57 3.80 0.26
CA ILE A 85 14.34 4.22 0.90
C ILE A 85 13.77 3.04 1.68
N ILE A 86 13.57 3.24 2.98
CA ILE A 86 12.97 2.26 3.90
C ILE A 86 11.64 2.83 4.40
N VAL A 87 10.60 2.06 4.26
CA VAL A 87 9.29 2.35 4.86
C VAL A 87 9.29 1.96 6.33
N ILE A 88 8.77 2.83 7.18
CA ILE A 88 8.50 2.54 8.59
C ILE A 88 6.99 2.56 8.77
N THR A 89 6.40 1.52 9.36
CA THR A 89 4.94 1.45 9.52
C THR A 89 4.53 0.60 10.72
N ILE A 90 3.37 0.89 11.31
CA ILE A 90 2.79 0.04 12.37
C ILE A 90 2.15 -1.19 11.74
N PHE A 91 1.38 -1.00 10.67
CA PHE A 91 0.75 -2.07 9.90
C PHE A 91 0.76 -1.67 8.43
N ALA A 92 1.28 -2.54 7.59
CA ALA A 92 1.19 -2.32 6.17
C ALA A 92 0.00 -3.12 5.60
N GLU A 93 -1.04 -2.42 5.19
CA GLU A 93 -2.02 -3.01 4.28
C GLU A 93 -1.29 -3.49 3.01
N GLN A 94 -1.66 -4.68 2.53
CA GLN A 94 -0.98 -5.33 1.40
C GLN A 94 -0.88 -4.41 0.17
N SER A 95 -1.93 -3.66 -0.13
CA SER A 95 -1.97 -2.67 -1.22
C SER A 95 -0.91 -1.57 -1.06
N LYS A 96 -0.75 -1.03 0.14
CA LYS A 96 0.23 0.03 0.44
C LYS A 96 1.67 -0.47 0.37
N VAL A 97 1.93 -1.72 0.80
CA VAL A 97 3.26 -2.34 0.66
C VAL A 97 3.65 -2.42 -0.81
N LEU A 98 2.79 -2.98 -1.64
CA LEU A 98 3.06 -3.14 -3.07
C LEU A 98 3.21 -1.79 -3.77
N GLU A 99 2.37 -0.81 -3.43
CA GLU A 99 2.44 0.53 -4.00
C GLU A 99 3.74 1.25 -3.61
N SER A 100 4.20 1.13 -2.36
CA SER A 100 5.46 1.74 -1.92
C SER A 100 6.69 1.09 -2.56
N ILE A 101 6.68 -0.24 -2.80
CA ILE A 101 7.74 -0.92 -3.58
C ILE A 101 7.76 -0.38 -5.02
N LYS A 102 6.60 -0.29 -5.67
CA LYS A 102 6.49 0.31 -7.01
C LYS A 102 6.93 1.76 -7.05
N ALA A 103 6.75 2.49 -5.94
CA ALA A 103 7.23 3.86 -5.78
C ALA A 103 8.75 3.98 -5.60
N GLY A 104 9.44 2.90 -5.20
CA GLY A 104 10.89 2.85 -5.05
C GLY A 104 11.41 2.49 -3.67
N ALA A 105 10.55 2.07 -2.74
CA ALA A 105 10.98 1.56 -1.45
C ALA A 105 11.81 0.27 -1.61
N ARG A 106 12.90 0.16 -0.84
CA ARG A 106 13.84 -0.97 -0.86
C ARG A 106 13.82 -1.80 0.41
N GLY A 107 13.14 -1.32 1.46
CA GLY A 107 13.01 -2.01 2.74
C GLY A 107 11.78 -1.61 3.51
N PHE A 108 11.42 -2.43 4.52
CA PHE A 108 10.27 -2.25 5.38
C PHE A 108 10.60 -2.64 6.80
N LEU A 109 10.50 -1.70 7.72
CA LEU A 109 10.67 -1.90 9.15
C LEU A 109 9.34 -1.63 9.86
N LEU A 110 9.06 -2.38 10.91
CA LEU A 110 7.88 -2.14 11.73
C LEU A 110 8.21 -1.11 12.82
N LYS A 111 7.27 -0.22 13.13
CA LYS A 111 7.42 0.76 14.24
C LYS A 111 7.57 0.08 15.61
N ASP A 112 7.13 -1.17 15.75
CA ASP A 112 7.27 -2.00 16.96
C ASP A 112 8.50 -2.91 16.93
N ASP A 113 9.36 -2.79 15.92
CA ASP A 113 10.60 -3.55 15.86
C ASP A 113 11.57 -3.15 17.00
N THR A 114 12.43 -4.09 17.40
CA THR A 114 13.45 -3.84 18.41
C THR A 114 14.51 -2.86 17.90
N PHE A 115 15.15 -2.15 18.83
CA PHE A 115 16.18 -1.13 18.51
C PHE A 115 17.24 -1.62 17.54
N ASP A 116 17.75 -2.84 17.73
CA ASP A 116 18.81 -3.42 16.88
C ASP A 116 18.41 -3.53 15.41
N LYS A 117 17.11 -3.75 15.12
CA LYS A 117 16.61 -3.93 13.75
C LYS A 117 16.67 -2.67 12.90
N TYR A 118 16.55 -1.49 13.48
CA TYR A 118 16.66 -0.23 12.72
C TYR A 118 18.07 -0.03 12.18
N ALA A 119 19.08 -0.14 13.06
CA ALA A 119 20.48 0.02 12.66
C ALA A 119 20.89 -1.10 11.68
N GLU A 120 20.52 -2.34 11.95
CA GLU A 120 20.80 -3.48 11.07
C GLU A 120 20.13 -3.31 9.70
N GLY A 121 18.84 -2.96 9.64
CA GLY A 121 18.11 -2.75 8.41
C GLY A 121 18.68 -1.64 7.54
N ILE A 122 19.12 -0.51 8.15
CA ILE A 122 19.80 0.57 7.44
C ILE A 122 21.12 0.08 6.85
N ARG A 123 21.90 -0.70 7.59
CA ARG A 123 23.16 -1.27 7.09
C ARG A 123 22.92 -2.31 6.00
N GLU A 124 21.89 -3.13 6.14
CA GLU A 124 21.50 -4.14 5.15
C GLU A 124 21.13 -3.49 3.82
N VAL A 125 20.26 -2.47 3.82
CA VAL A 125 19.86 -1.81 2.58
C VAL A 125 21.04 -1.14 1.88
N ARG A 126 21.97 -0.53 2.64
CA ARG A 126 23.18 0.08 2.09
C ARG A 126 24.15 -0.92 1.46
N ARG A 127 24.12 -2.19 1.89
CA ARG A 127 24.88 -3.30 1.27
C ARG A 127 24.17 -3.90 0.06
N GLY A 128 22.98 -3.39 -0.31
CA GLY A 128 22.18 -3.88 -1.42
C GLY A 128 21.17 -4.97 -1.04
N GLY A 129 20.98 -5.23 0.26
CA GLY A 129 19.91 -6.08 0.78
C GLY A 129 18.56 -5.37 0.80
N SER A 130 17.55 -6.07 1.28
CA SER A 130 16.18 -5.57 1.47
C SER A 130 15.68 -6.03 2.84
N PRO A 131 15.82 -5.20 3.88
CA PRO A 131 15.26 -5.52 5.19
C PRO A 131 13.74 -5.56 5.09
N ILE A 132 13.14 -6.73 5.26
CA ILE A 132 11.70 -6.93 5.18
C ILE A 132 11.30 -7.85 6.33
N SER A 133 10.34 -7.42 7.15
CA SER A 133 9.80 -8.29 8.20
C SER A 133 9.14 -9.54 7.60
N PRO A 134 9.14 -10.70 8.31
CA PRO A 134 8.49 -11.92 7.82
C PRO A 134 7.01 -11.74 7.47
N ILE A 135 6.31 -10.85 8.17
CA ILE A 135 4.90 -10.55 7.92
C ILE A 135 4.75 -9.86 6.55
N ILE A 136 5.57 -8.85 6.28
CA ILE A 136 5.58 -8.13 5.00
C ILE A 136 6.01 -9.08 3.87
N ALA A 137 7.05 -9.88 4.08
CA ALA A 137 7.49 -10.87 3.09
C ALA A 137 6.35 -11.85 2.72
N ARG A 138 5.59 -12.32 3.71
CA ARG A 138 4.45 -13.21 3.47
C ARG A 138 3.34 -12.53 2.65
N GLN A 139 3.08 -11.25 2.89
CA GLN A 139 2.12 -10.48 2.09
C GLN A 139 2.56 -10.34 0.65
N LEU A 140 3.84 -10.03 0.41
CA LEU A 140 4.41 -9.97 -0.93
C LEU A 140 4.35 -11.32 -1.65
N LEU A 141 4.73 -12.41 -0.97
CA LEU A 141 4.67 -13.75 -1.56
C LEU A 141 3.26 -14.15 -2.00
N LYS A 142 2.21 -13.68 -1.32
CA LYS A 142 0.83 -13.92 -1.75
C LYS A 142 0.49 -13.23 -3.07
N GLU A 143 1.07 -12.06 -3.35
CA GLU A 143 0.87 -11.35 -4.63
C GLU A 143 1.59 -12.04 -5.79
N PHE A 144 2.78 -12.60 -5.50
CA PHE A 144 3.60 -13.28 -6.51
C PHE A 144 3.34 -14.80 -6.60
N GLN A 145 2.65 -15.37 -5.62
CA GLN A 145 2.09 -16.68 -5.87
C GLN A 145 1.23 -16.49 -7.12
N PRO A 146 1.46 -17.33 -8.19
CA PRO A 146 0.46 -17.38 -9.23
C PRO A 146 -0.82 -17.46 -8.40
N ARG A 147 -1.70 -16.47 -8.53
CA ARG A 147 -3.07 -16.72 -8.15
C ARG A 147 -3.27 -18.09 -8.77
N GLN A 148 -3.05 -19.15 -7.95
CA GLN A 148 -3.83 -20.32 -8.23
C GLN A 148 -5.16 -19.60 -8.41
N GLN A 149 -5.57 -19.55 -9.65
CA GLN A 149 -6.94 -19.79 -9.87
C GLN A 149 -7.15 -21.10 -9.05
N GLU A 150 -7.15 -20.89 -7.70
CA GLU A 150 -8.35 -21.34 -7.12
C GLU A 150 -9.26 -20.78 -8.16
N ALA A 151 -9.60 -21.67 -9.06
CA ALA A 151 -10.94 -21.61 -9.50
C ALA A 151 -11.65 -21.46 -8.14
N LYS A 152 -11.53 -20.22 -7.57
CA LYS A 152 -12.71 -19.58 -7.12
C LYS A 152 -13.44 -19.78 -8.41
N SER A 153 -13.88 -21.06 -8.45
CA SER A 153 -15.03 -21.47 -9.20
C SER A 153 -15.71 -20.17 -9.28
N GLY A 154 -15.33 -19.45 -10.41
CA GLY A 154 -15.67 -18.09 -10.56
C GLY A 154 -17.05 -18.12 -10.08
N GLU A 155 -17.28 -17.62 -8.84
CA GLU A 155 -18.62 -17.69 -8.35
C GLU A 155 -19.31 -16.83 -9.35
N SER A 156 -19.56 -17.50 -10.47
CA SER A 156 -20.37 -16.99 -11.56
C SER A 156 -21.54 -16.44 -10.80
N LEU A 157 -21.81 -15.17 -11.00
CA LEU A 157 -22.94 -14.56 -10.32
C LEU A 157 -24.06 -15.57 -10.35
N SER A 158 -24.61 -15.90 -9.21
CA SER A 158 -25.77 -16.80 -9.17
C SER A 158 -26.85 -16.24 -10.11
N LYS A 159 -27.75 -17.06 -10.60
CA LYS A 159 -28.86 -16.58 -11.46
C LYS A 159 -29.52 -15.33 -10.88
N ARG A 160 -29.68 -15.28 -9.55
CA ARG A 160 -30.31 -14.18 -8.86
C ARG A 160 -29.44 -12.93 -8.80
N GLU A 161 -28.14 -13.07 -8.62
CA GLU A 161 -27.19 -11.96 -8.68
C GLU A 161 -27.10 -11.39 -10.11
N SER A 162 -27.12 -12.24 -11.13
CA SER A 162 -27.14 -11.79 -12.53
C SER A 162 -28.42 -11.04 -12.88
N GLU A 163 -29.59 -11.48 -12.38
CA GLU A 163 -30.85 -10.76 -12.55
C GLU A 163 -30.81 -9.37 -11.91
N VAL A 164 -30.30 -9.28 -10.66
CA VAL A 164 -30.12 -8.00 -9.96
C VAL A 164 -29.15 -7.09 -10.71
N LEU A 165 -28.01 -7.61 -11.18
CA LEU A 165 -27.00 -6.84 -11.91
C LEU A 165 -27.53 -6.32 -13.25
N ASN A 166 -28.30 -7.12 -13.99
CA ASN A 166 -28.94 -6.69 -15.23
C ASN A 166 -29.95 -5.53 -15.00
N LEU A 167 -30.72 -5.58 -13.93
CA LEU A 167 -31.66 -4.50 -13.59
C LEU A 167 -30.90 -3.26 -13.12
N LEU A 168 -29.81 -3.42 -12.37
CA LEU A 168 -28.89 -2.31 -12.04
C LEU A 168 -28.34 -1.66 -13.32
N ALA A 169 -27.83 -2.44 -14.25
CA ALA A 169 -27.27 -1.93 -15.51
C ALA A 169 -28.28 -1.11 -16.31
N ARG A 170 -29.56 -1.51 -16.27
CA ARG A 170 -30.69 -0.81 -16.91
C ARG A 170 -31.17 0.43 -16.17
N GLY A 171 -30.61 0.78 -15.02
CA GLY A 171 -30.92 2.01 -14.31
C GLY A 171 -31.88 1.89 -13.15
N PHE A 172 -32.47 0.72 -12.87
CA PHE A 172 -33.46 0.56 -11.81
C PHE A 172 -32.89 0.85 -10.42
N ALA A 173 -33.70 1.48 -9.56
CA ALA A 173 -33.38 1.70 -8.16
C ALA A 173 -33.67 0.42 -7.33
N PHE A 174 -33.07 0.32 -6.13
CA PHE A 174 -33.17 -0.90 -5.29
C PHE A 174 -34.61 -1.28 -4.92
N HIS A 175 -35.52 -0.31 -4.73
CA HIS A 175 -36.90 -0.58 -4.44
C HIS A 175 -37.62 -1.16 -5.68
N GLU A 176 -37.37 -0.61 -6.87
CA GLU A 176 -37.92 -1.08 -8.13
C GLU A 176 -37.46 -2.51 -8.44
N ILE A 177 -36.18 -2.81 -8.19
CA ILE A 177 -35.64 -4.17 -8.32
C ILE A 177 -36.31 -5.11 -7.33
N GLY A 178 -36.57 -4.65 -6.11
CA GLY A 178 -37.29 -5.42 -5.10
C GLY A 178 -38.71 -5.79 -5.56
N ASP A 179 -39.43 -4.83 -6.11
CA ASP A 179 -40.80 -5.02 -6.63
C ASP A 179 -40.81 -5.98 -7.83
N LEU A 180 -39.89 -5.79 -8.79
CA LEU A 180 -39.77 -6.64 -9.98
C LEU A 180 -39.41 -8.09 -9.63
N LEU A 181 -38.51 -8.27 -8.69
CA LEU A 181 -38.02 -9.59 -8.30
C LEU A 181 -38.80 -10.22 -7.12
N LYS A 182 -39.79 -9.53 -6.57
CA LYS A 182 -40.61 -9.92 -5.41
C LYS A 182 -39.76 -10.24 -4.17
N ILE A 183 -38.79 -9.39 -3.87
CA ILE A 183 -37.90 -9.49 -2.70
C ILE A 183 -37.82 -8.15 -1.98
N SER A 184 -37.39 -8.15 -0.71
CA SER A 184 -37.25 -6.92 0.05
C SER A 184 -36.08 -6.06 -0.47
N ARG A 185 -36.16 -4.73 -0.27
CA ARG A 185 -35.06 -3.79 -0.57
C ARG A 185 -33.77 -4.19 0.13
N SER A 186 -33.85 -4.70 1.36
CA SER A 186 -32.68 -5.17 2.11
C SER A 186 -32.04 -6.40 1.47
N THR A 187 -32.85 -7.30 0.90
CA THR A 187 -32.36 -8.45 0.13
C THR A 187 -31.64 -8.02 -1.14
N VAL A 188 -32.17 -7.01 -1.86
CA VAL A 188 -31.50 -6.41 -3.02
C VAL A 188 -30.13 -5.83 -2.61
N ALA A 189 -30.07 -5.08 -1.51
CA ALA A 189 -28.81 -4.51 -1.00
C ALA A 189 -27.77 -5.61 -0.68
N THR A 190 -28.22 -6.75 -0.14
CA THR A 190 -27.35 -7.91 0.12
C THR A 190 -26.79 -8.50 -1.18
N TYR A 191 -27.64 -8.68 -2.20
CA TYR A 191 -27.16 -9.14 -3.51
C TYR A 191 -26.17 -8.18 -4.14
N VAL A 192 -26.44 -6.87 -4.08
CA VAL A 192 -25.51 -5.84 -4.61
C VAL A 192 -24.16 -5.89 -3.91
N LYS A 193 -24.15 -6.02 -2.58
CA LYS A 193 -22.92 -6.19 -1.82
C LYS A 193 -22.13 -7.43 -2.28
N ASN A 194 -22.81 -8.56 -2.45
CA ASN A 194 -22.17 -9.80 -2.90
C ASN A 194 -21.65 -9.67 -4.34
N ILE A 195 -22.42 -9.03 -5.23
CA ILE A 195 -22.00 -8.74 -6.62
C ILE A 195 -20.72 -7.88 -6.61
N TYR A 196 -20.67 -6.81 -5.81
CA TYR A 196 -19.50 -5.95 -5.72
C TYR A 196 -18.28 -6.71 -5.20
N GLN A 197 -18.45 -7.58 -4.21
CA GLN A 197 -17.37 -8.44 -3.71
C GLN A 197 -16.88 -9.43 -4.77
N LYS A 198 -17.81 -10.06 -5.53
CA LYS A 198 -17.46 -11.04 -6.57
C LYS A 198 -16.78 -10.41 -7.78
N LEU A 199 -17.18 -9.18 -8.14
CA LEU A 199 -16.58 -8.42 -9.24
C LEU A 199 -15.39 -7.55 -8.81
N GLU A 200 -15.05 -7.54 -7.52
CA GLU A 200 -13.97 -6.73 -6.93
C GLU A 200 -14.10 -5.22 -7.22
N VAL A 201 -15.33 -4.69 -7.16
CA VAL A 201 -15.67 -3.29 -7.45
C VAL A 201 -16.33 -2.61 -6.25
N ASN A 202 -16.35 -1.27 -6.24
CA ASN A 202 -16.88 -0.48 -5.13
C ASN A 202 -18.07 0.41 -5.50
N SER A 203 -18.43 0.47 -6.77
CA SER A 203 -19.52 1.31 -7.25
C SER A 203 -20.38 0.61 -8.30
N ARG A 204 -21.62 1.13 -8.49
CA ARG A 204 -22.52 0.66 -9.53
C ARG A 204 -21.91 0.78 -10.93
N SER A 205 -21.28 1.91 -11.21
CA SER A 205 -20.68 2.18 -12.51
C SER A 205 -19.56 1.20 -12.82
N GLU A 206 -18.71 0.91 -11.82
CA GLU A 206 -17.64 -0.09 -11.93
C GLU A 206 -18.20 -1.49 -12.14
N ALA A 207 -19.27 -1.87 -11.37
CA ALA A 207 -19.89 -3.19 -11.51
C ALA A 207 -20.48 -3.42 -12.90
N VAL A 208 -21.12 -2.42 -13.47
CA VAL A 208 -21.70 -2.48 -14.82
C VAL A 208 -20.59 -2.55 -15.87
N PHE A 209 -19.55 -1.76 -15.73
CA PHE A 209 -18.38 -1.77 -16.65
C PHE A 209 -17.69 -3.13 -16.62
N GLU A 210 -17.36 -3.63 -15.44
CA GLU A 210 -16.65 -4.91 -15.27
C GLU A 210 -17.48 -6.08 -15.79
N ALA A 211 -18.78 -6.12 -15.46
CA ALA A 211 -19.68 -7.15 -15.95
C ALA A 211 -19.86 -7.14 -17.49
N SER A 212 -19.85 -5.96 -18.10
CA SER A 212 -19.85 -5.82 -19.57
C SER A 212 -18.55 -6.32 -20.19
N SER A 213 -17.41 -5.96 -19.59
CA SER A 213 -16.07 -6.39 -20.03
C SER A 213 -15.89 -7.91 -19.95
N LEU A 214 -16.50 -8.55 -18.95
CA LEU A 214 -16.50 -10.00 -18.76
C LEU A 214 -17.59 -10.73 -19.59
N GLY A 215 -18.42 -10.00 -20.35
CA GLY A 215 -19.53 -10.57 -21.15
C GLY A 215 -20.67 -11.15 -20.30
N ILE A 216 -20.79 -10.75 -19.03
CA ILE A 216 -21.85 -11.21 -18.10
C ILE A 216 -23.17 -10.52 -18.40
N ILE A 217 -23.13 -9.27 -18.87
CA ILE A 217 -24.27 -8.47 -19.28
C ILE A 217 -24.03 -7.84 -20.65
N GLU A 218 -25.11 -7.64 -21.43
CA GLU A 218 -25.08 -6.85 -22.65
C GLU A 218 -25.49 -5.40 -22.31
N MET A 219 -24.71 -4.42 -22.79
CA MET A 219 -25.06 -3.01 -22.61
C MET A 219 -26.32 -2.71 -23.44
N PRO A 220 -27.37 -2.12 -22.85
CA PRO A 220 -28.48 -1.63 -23.65
C PRO A 220 -28.00 -0.50 -24.57
N HIS A 221 -28.29 -0.64 -25.83
CA HIS A 221 -28.07 0.38 -26.87
C HIS A 221 -28.91 1.62 -26.63
#